data_2b927603a358b6baf8c644a9cec172bc
#
_entry.id   2b927603a358b6baf8c644a9cec172bc
#
_cell.length_a   1.000
_cell.length_b   1.000
_cell.length_c   1.000
_cell.angle_alpha   90.00
_cell.angle_beta   90.00
_cell.angle_gamma   90.00
#
_symmetry.space_group_name_H-M   'P 1'
#
loop_
_entity.id
_entity.type
_entity.pdbx_description
1 polymer ?
#
loop_
_entity_poly.entity_id
_entity_poly.type
_entity_poly.pdbx_seq_one_letter_code
_entity_poly.pdbx_strand_id
1 'polypeptide(L)'
;MARILRGEIRWADLNPVRGHEQAGQRPVLILSQDVFNERSGTVIAVALTSQAQRAGFPLTYELRSSKLAKQSWVKISQIRTLSVERIGARLARATPEDMVQIIEGLNEIIGG
;
A
#
# COMPACT_ATOMS: atom_id res chain seq x y z
N MET A 1 10.69 -5.05 -18.73
CA MET A 1 10.30 -5.12 -17.31
C MET A 1 8.92 -4.52 -17.13
N ALA A 2 8.04 -5.22 -16.44
CA ALA A 2 6.68 -4.73 -16.22
C ALA A 2 6.70 -3.48 -15.35
N ARG A 3 5.90 -2.49 -15.73
CA ARG A 3 5.78 -1.25 -14.96
C ARG A 3 4.99 -1.49 -13.69
N ILE A 4 5.41 -0.81 -12.62
CA ILE A 4 4.67 -0.81 -11.36
C ILE A 4 3.84 0.47 -11.35
N LEU A 5 2.51 0.31 -11.31
CA LEU A 5 1.59 1.42 -11.49
C LEU A 5 0.91 1.81 -10.19
N ARG A 6 0.65 3.11 -10.04
CA ARG A 6 -0.13 3.65 -8.93
C ARG A 6 -1.49 2.96 -8.85
N GLY A 7 -1.89 2.58 -7.65
CA GLY A 7 -3.17 1.91 -7.40
C GLY A 7 -3.11 0.40 -7.49
N GLU A 8 -2.03 -0.16 -7.95
CA GLU A 8 -1.87 -1.62 -7.97
C GLU A 8 -1.64 -2.15 -6.56
N ILE A 9 -2.23 -3.32 -6.28
CA ILE A 9 -1.96 -4.08 -5.08
C ILE A 9 -1.06 -5.22 -5.50
N ARG A 10 0.14 -5.29 -4.92
CA ARG A 10 1.18 -6.24 -5.32
C ARG A 10 1.79 -6.91 -4.12
N TRP A 11 2.30 -8.11 -4.31
CA TRP A 11 3.14 -8.74 -3.29
C TRP A 11 4.42 -7.94 -3.12
N ALA A 12 4.90 -7.86 -1.89
CA ALA A 12 6.17 -7.21 -1.59
C ALA A 12 6.88 -7.94 -0.47
N ASP A 13 8.20 -7.94 -0.53
CA ASP A 13 9.04 -8.43 0.56
C ASP A 13 9.32 -7.25 1.49
N LEU A 14 8.77 -7.31 2.68
CA LEU A 14 8.89 -6.24 3.68
C LEU A 14 10.02 -6.47 4.68
N ASN A 15 10.77 -7.55 4.54
CA ASN A 15 11.92 -7.82 5.41
C ASN A 15 13.15 -7.01 4.96
N PRO A 16 14.04 -6.62 5.88
CA PRO A 16 13.88 -6.70 7.33
C PRO A 16 12.97 -5.59 7.86
N VAL A 17 12.35 -5.84 9.00
CA VAL A 17 11.48 -4.87 9.67
C VAL A 17 11.96 -4.65 11.11
N ARG A 18 11.44 -3.57 11.74
CA ARG A 18 11.71 -3.25 13.14
C ARG A 18 10.41 -2.90 13.86
N GLY A 19 10.30 -3.37 15.10
CA GLY A 19 9.18 -3.04 15.96
C GLY A 19 7.85 -3.50 15.39
N HIS A 20 6.91 -2.59 15.28
CA HIS A 20 5.53 -2.88 14.89
C HIS A 20 5.28 -2.87 13.39
N GLU A 21 6.33 -2.79 12.58
CA GLU A 21 6.17 -2.83 11.13
C GLU A 21 5.73 -4.22 10.66
N GLN A 22 4.99 -4.26 9.56
CA GLN A 22 4.63 -5.52 8.91
C GLN A 22 5.88 -6.20 8.37
N ALA A 23 5.94 -7.53 8.51
CA ALA A 23 7.08 -8.35 8.10
C ALA A 23 6.69 -9.34 7.02
N GLY A 24 7.68 -9.86 6.31
CA GLY A 24 7.55 -10.96 5.35
C GLY A 24 6.92 -10.55 4.03
N GLN A 25 6.44 -11.54 3.31
CA GLN A 25 5.73 -11.33 2.04
C GLN A 25 4.31 -10.86 2.36
N ARG A 26 3.97 -9.65 1.93
CA ARG A 26 2.68 -9.03 2.21
C ARG A 26 2.16 -8.28 1.00
N PRO A 27 0.84 -8.18 0.84
CA PRO A 27 0.29 -7.25 -0.15
C PRO A 27 0.57 -5.81 0.27
N VAL A 28 0.91 -5.00 -0.71
CA VAL A 28 1.05 -3.55 -0.51
C VAL A 28 0.28 -2.84 -1.61
N LEU A 29 -0.18 -1.63 -1.30
CA LEU A 29 -0.83 -0.75 -2.27
C LEU A 29 0.18 0.30 -2.71
N ILE A 30 0.36 0.42 -4.02
CA ILE A 30 1.30 1.38 -4.60
C ILE A 30 0.63 2.75 -4.65
N LEU A 31 1.21 3.72 -3.95
CA LEU A 31 0.69 5.09 -3.89
C LEU A 31 1.37 6.03 -4.86
N SER A 32 2.65 5.77 -5.16
CA SER A 32 3.46 6.70 -5.95
C SER A 32 3.13 6.61 -7.44
N GLN A 33 3.29 7.76 -8.12
CA GLN A 33 3.01 7.89 -9.54
C GLN A 33 3.97 7.05 -10.38
N ASP A 34 3.49 6.64 -11.54
CA ASP A 34 4.22 5.75 -12.45
C ASP A 34 5.58 6.31 -12.83
N VAL A 35 5.63 7.61 -13.14
CA VAL A 35 6.87 8.28 -13.53
C VAL A 35 7.89 8.28 -12.39
N PHE A 36 7.41 8.51 -11.15
CA PHE A 36 8.26 8.44 -9.97
C PHE A 36 8.86 7.03 -9.83
N ASN A 37 8.00 6.01 -9.92
CA ASN A 37 8.42 4.61 -9.77
C ASN A 37 9.50 4.23 -10.78
N GLU A 38 9.28 4.66 -12.02
CA GLU A 38 10.19 4.35 -13.11
C GLU A 38 11.54 5.04 -12.94
N ARG A 39 11.52 6.31 -12.55
CA ARG A 39 12.75 7.11 -12.47
C ARG A 39 13.56 6.86 -11.20
N SER A 40 12.87 6.62 -10.09
CA SER A 40 13.57 6.48 -8.80
C SER A 40 14.07 5.06 -8.53
N GLY A 41 13.50 4.06 -9.20
CA GLY A 41 13.78 2.67 -8.87
C GLY A 41 13.18 2.25 -7.53
N THR A 42 12.29 3.07 -6.97
CA THR A 42 11.58 2.80 -5.72
C THR A 42 10.10 3.07 -5.91
N VAL A 43 9.30 2.58 -4.97
CA VAL A 43 7.87 2.92 -4.89
C VAL A 43 7.55 3.37 -3.47
N ILE A 44 6.54 4.23 -3.36
CA ILE A 44 5.97 4.59 -2.05
C ILE A 44 4.68 3.77 -1.92
N ALA A 45 4.60 3.00 -0.86
CA ALA A 45 3.52 2.02 -0.69
C ALA A 45 3.06 1.94 0.75
N VAL A 46 1.91 1.35 0.96
CA VAL A 46 1.35 1.07 2.28
C VAL A 46 1.00 -0.41 2.37
N ALA A 47 1.22 -1.00 3.53
CA ALA A 47 0.94 -2.41 3.76
C ALA A 47 -0.56 -2.66 3.91
N LEU A 48 -0.99 -3.84 3.46
CA LEU A 48 -2.35 -4.33 3.69
C LEU A 48 -2.33 -5.44 4.73
N THR A 49 -3.47 -5.62 5.39
CA THR A 49 -3.69 -6.74 6.30
C THR A 49 -5.10 -7.27 6.11
N SER A 50 -5.29 -8.58 6.32
CA SER A 50 -6.62 -9.19 6.31
C SER A 50 -7.24 -9.24 7.71
N GLN A 51 -6.53 -8.79 8.72
CA GLN A 51 -7.06 -8.70 10.08
C GLN A 51 -7.82 -7.39 10.26
N ALA A 52 -9.03 -7.49 10.81
CA ALA A 52 -9.84 -6.30 11.08
C ALA A 52 -9.08 -5.31 11.98
N GLN A 53 -9.18 -4.05 11.64
CA GLN A 53 -8.43 -2.99 12.32
C GLN A 53 -9.37 -2.16 13.19
N ARG A 54 -8.96 -1.91 14.44
CA ARG A 54 -9.73 -1.08 15.38
C ARG A 54 -9.48 0.40 15.21
N ALA A 55 -8.29 0.74 14.71
CA ALA A 55 -7.83 2.12 14.70
C ALA A 55 -8.69 3.04 13.82
N GLY A 56 -9.27 2.52 12.75
CA GLY A 56 -10.10 3.32 11.85
C GLY A 56 -9.34 4.42 11.12
N PHE A 57 -10.08 5.18 10.34
CA PHE A 57 -9.56 6.29 9.55
C PHE A 57 -9.13 7.44 10.46
N PRO A 58 -7.98 8.11 10.22
CA PRO A 58 -7.11 7.99 9.04
C PRO A 58 -5.97 6.98 9.16
N LEU A 59 -5.86 6.25 10.25
CA LEU A 59 -4.76 5.31 10.45
C LEU A 59 -4.90 4.07 9.58
N THR A 60 -6.14 3.63 9.38
CA THR A 60 -6.45 2.48 8.54
C THR A 60 -7.67 2.78 7.67
N TYR A 61 -7.80 2.04 6.59
CA TYR A 61 -8.94 2.16 5.67
C TYR A 61 -9.32 0.79 5.14
N GLU A 62 -10.59 0.43 5.28
CA GLU A 62 -11.10 -0.82 4.73
C GLU A 62 -11.34 -0.68 3.24
N LEU A 63 -10.69 -1.53 2.43
CA LEU A 63 -10.89 -1.52 0.97
C LEU A 63 -12.30 -1.95 0.63
N ARG A 64 -13.00 -1.13 -0.16
CA ARG A 64 -14.42 -1.32 -0.43
C ARG A 64 -14.72 -2.29 -1.58
N SER A 65 -13.89 -2.28 -2.60
CA SER A 65 -14.18 -3.02 -3.82
C SER A 65 -12.92 -3.60 -4.46
N SER A 66 -12.06 -4.20 -3.66
CA SER A 66 -10.93 -4.92 -4.21
C SER A 66 -11.37 -6.34 -4.60
N LYS A 67 -10.67 -6.89 -5.60
CA LYS A 67 -10.87 -8.29 -6.01
C LYS A 67 -9.94 -9.23 -5.26
N LEU A 68 -9.51 -8.83 -4.07
CA LEU A 68 -8.70 -9.68 -3.22
C LEU A 68 -9.55 -10.81 -2.64
N ALA A 69 -8.90 -11.97 -2.42
CA ALA A 69 -9.58 -13.14 -1.90
C ALA A 69 -10.16 -12.93 -0.51
N LYS A 70 -9.54 -12.03 0.27
CA LYS A 70 -10.00 -11.72 1.63
C LYS A 70 -10.24 -10.23 1.75
N GLN A 71 -11.22 -9.88 2.60
CA GLN A 71 -11.43 -8.50 3.01
C GLN A 71 -10.12 -7.96 3.59
N SER A 72 -9.74 -6.75 3.20
CA SER A 72 -8.43 -6.20 3.56
C SER A 72 -8.53 -4.76 4.00
N TRP A 73 -7.62 -4.38 4.87
CA TRP A 73 -7.46 -3.02 5.38
C TRP A 73 -6.09 -2.50 4.99
N VAL A 74 -6.06 -1.24 4.58
CA VAL A 74 -4.82 -0.53 4.28
C VAL A 74 -4.33 0.13 5.57
N LYS A 75 -3.08 -0.11 5.93
CA LYS A 75 -2.46 0.50 7.12
C LYS A 75 -1.77 1.80 6.71
N ILE A 76 -2.57 2.86 6.59
CA ILE A 76 -2.11 4.16 6.05
C ILE A 76 -0.90 4.71 6.82
N SER A 77 -0.89 4.50 8.16
CA SER A 77 0.21 4.96 9.00
C SER A 77 1.53 4.22 8.73
N GLN A 78 1.48 3.11 8.03
CA GLN A 78 2.68 2.33 7.71
C GLN A 78 3.13 2.52 6.26
N ILE A 79 3.15 3.77 5.85
CA ILE A 79 3.70 4.16 4.56
C ILE A 79 5.21 3.94 4.57
N ARG A 80 5.73 3.45 3.45
CA ARG A 80 7.17 3.22 3.34
C ARG A 80 7.62 3.26 1.89
N THR A 81 8.92 3.48 1.71
CA THR A 81 9.57 3.42 0.42
C THR A 81 10.22 2.05 0.27
N LEU A 82 9.96 1.41 -0.86
CA LEU A 82 10.49 0.07 -1.15
C LEU A 82 11.21 0.09 -2.50
N SER A 83 12.35 -0.62 -2.57
CA SER A 83 13.01 -0.86 -3.85
C SER A 83 12.06 -1.64 -4.76
N VAL A 84 12.06 -1.31 -6.05
CA VAL A 84 11.24 -2.04 -7.03
C VAL A 84 11.60 -3.53 -7.05
N GLU A 85 12.81 -3.89 -6.65
CA GLU A 85 13.24 -5.29 -6.58
C GLU A 85 12.47 -6.10 -5.53
N ARG A 86 11.86 -5.41 -4.56
CA ARG A 86 11.05 -6.06 -3.53
C ARG A 86 9.62 -6.31 -3.96
N ILE A 87 9.22 -5.77 -5.12
CA ILE A 87 7.83 -5.81 -5.58
C ILE A 87 7.63 -7.01 -6.49
N GLY A 88 6.65 -7.83 -6.15
CA GLY A 88 6.31 -9.03 -6.90
C GLY A 88 5.05 -8.88 -7.74
N ALA A 89 4.33 -9.98 -7.91
CA ALA A 89 3.18 -10.07 -8.78
C ALA A 89 2.04 -9.16 -8.37
N ARG A 90 1.31 -8.65 -9.36
CA ARG A 90 0.07 -7.89 -9.11
C ARG A 90 -1.04 -8.83 -8.66
N LEU A 91 -1.74 -8.43 -7.61
CA LEU A 91 -2.89 -9.16 -7.06
C LEU A 91 -4.22 -8.55 -7.48
N ALA A 92 -4.29 -7.22 -7.48
CA ALA A 92 -5.54 -6.51 -7.71
C ALA A 92 -5.22 -5.03 -7.96
N ARG A 93 -6.27 -4.22 -8.03
CA ARG A 93 -6.15 -2.77 -8.15
C ARG A 93 -7.18 -2.11 -7.23
N ALA A 94 -6.77 -1.09 -6.51
CA ALA A 94 -7.68 -0.27 -5.73
C ALA A 94 -8.53 0.59 -6.67
N THR A 95 -9.76 0.89 -6.25
CA THR A 95 -10.62 1.78 -7.02
C THR A 95 -10.16 3.23 -6.89
N PRO A 96 -10.57 4.12 -7.82
CA PRO A 96 -10.28 5.55 -7.67
C PRO A 96 -10.81 6.11 -6.35
N GLU A 97 -11.99 5.66 -5.90
CA GLU A 97 -12.58 6.09 -4.63
C GLU A 97 -11.72 5.68 -3.45
N ASP A 98 -11.23 4.43 -3.45
CA ASP A 98 -10.31 3.95 -2.42
C ASP A 98 -9.05 4.82 -2.39
N MET A 99 -8.48 5.13 -3.55
CA MET A 99 -7.26 5.94 -3.63
C MET A 99 -7.46 7.33 -3.06
N VAL A 100 -8.60 7.97 -3.34
CA VAL A 100 -8.93 9.30 -2.80
C VAL A 100 -8.96 9.24 -1.27
N GLN A 101 -9.64 8.26 -0.69
CA GLN A 101 -9.77 8.12 0.76
C GLN A 101 -8.43 7.85 1.43
N ILE A 102 -7.61 7.01 0.83
CA ILE A 102 -6.30 6.67 1.38
C ILE A 102 -5.37 7.88 1.37
N ILE A 103 -5.36 8.64 0.28
CA ILE A 103 -4.54 9.86 0.19
C ILE A 103 -5.03 10.92 1.18
N GLU A 104 -6.33 11.06 1.36
CA GLU A 104 -6.87 11.96 2.39
C GLU A 104 -6.41 11.55 3.78
N GLY A 105 -6.46 10.25 4.10
CA GLY A 105 -5.98 9.75 5.37
C GLY A 105 -4.50 10.07 5.59
N LEU A 106 -3.69 9.86 4.55
CA LEU A 106 -2.27 10.17 4.62
C LEU A 106 -2.05 11.66 4.87
N ASN A 107 -2.80 12.51 4.18
CA ASN A 107 -2.72 13.96 4.37
C ASN A 107 -3.08 14.37 5.81
N GLU A 108 -4.04 13.71 6.43
CA GLU A 108 -4.38 13.99 7.83
C GLU A 108 -3.26 13.61 8.78
N ILE A 109 -2.50 12.57 8.44
CA ILE A 109 -1.40 12.11 9.29
C ILE A 109 -0.16 13.02 9.15
N ILE A 110 0.19 13.42 7.94
CA ILE A 110 1.44 14.14 7.67
C ILE A 110 1.25 15.56 7.14
N GLY A 111 0.06 15.91 6.69
CA GLY A 111 -0.22 17.24 6.18
C GLY A 111 -0.50 18.24 7.31
N GLY A 112 -0.48 19.47 6.95
CA GLY A 112 -0.73 20.55 7.89
C GLY A 112 -2.18 20.98 7.95
#